data_6f969bfa209f0d21a1e33f9b7151234f
#
_entry.id   6f969bfa209f0d21a1e33f9b7151234f
#
_cell.length_a   1.000
_cell.length_b   1.000
_cell.length_c   1.000
_cell.angle_alpha   90.00
_cell.angle_beta   90.00
_cell.angle_gamma   90.00
#
_symmetry.space_group_name_H-M   'P 1'
#
loop_
_entity.id
_entity.type
_entity.pdbx_description
1 polymer ?
#
loop_
_entity_poly.entity_id
_entity_poly.type
_entity_poly.pdbx_seq_one_letter_code
_entity_poly.pdbx_strand_id
1 'polypeptide(L)'
;TLLGSSSYFEFTPSNPWVAVGWRKTDQVRVEMREPLESKGIQWIPEKIVAIDAPGNNVTTTAGHRLDYDYLVIATGPKLSFEEVPGLGPHGGYTHSICTHEHAEKAWAAYQEFLKNPGPIVIGAAPGACCFGPAYEFAMILDADLRKRKMRDQVPMTYVTSEPYIGHMGLGGVGDSKGLMESELRQRHIKWVTNARVTQVKPGEVCLSEMDEEGSPKKEHVLPFKFSMILPAFKGVDPVAAVPNLCNPRGFVLIDEHQRSKAYRNIFSAG
;
A
#
# COMPACT_ATOMS: atom_id res chain seq x y z
N THR A 1 -1.71 21.60 -16.74
CA THR A 1 -0.41 21.30 -16.10
C THR A 1 -0.56 20.09 -15.19
N LEU A 2 0.41 19.19 -15.20
CA LEU A 2 0.57 18.07 -14.26
C LEU A 2 1.85 18.29 -13.45
N LEU A 3 1.75 18.16 -12.12
CA LEU A 3 2.89 18.21 -11.20
C LEU A 3 3.07 16.84 -10.53
N GLY A 4 4.30 16.41 -10.37
CA GLY A 4 4.63 15.18 -9.67
C GLY A 4 6.12 14.98 -9.50
N SER A 5 6.53 14.26 -8.46
CA SER A 5 7.95 14.06 -8.13
C SER A 5 8.66 12.99 -8.97
N SER A 6 7.91 12.19 -9.74
CA SER A 6 8.46 11.12 -10.58
C SER A 6 8.32 11.45 -12.06
N SER A 7 9.35 11.18 -12.88
CA SER A 7 9.26 11.26 -14.33
C SER A 7 8.48 10.09 -14.96
N TYR A 8 8.11 9.09 -14.16
CA TYR A 8 7.44 7.89 -14.61
C TYR A 8 6.03 7.78 -14.06
N PHE A 9 5.11 7.28 -14.89
CA PHE A 9 3.91 6.62 -14.41
C PHE A 9 4.28 5.19 -14.01
N GLU A 10 3.99 4.82 -12.78
CA GLU A 10 4.21 3.50 -12.24
C GLU A 10 2.88 2.72 -12.24
N PHE A 11 2.86 1.57 -12.91
CA PHE A 11 1.72 0.67 -12.84
C PHE A 11 1.80 -0.19 -11.58
N THR A 12 1.47 0.42 -10.44
CA THR A 12 1.53 -0.16 -9.09
C THR A 12 0.97 -1.59 -8.96
N PRO A 13 -0.15 -1.98 -9.63
CA PRO A 13 -0.66 -3.34 -9.57
C PRO A 13 0.33 -4.42 -10.04
N SER A 14 1.38 -4.07 -10.78
CA SER A 14 2.41 -5.02 -11.23
C SER A 14 3.60 -5.15 -10.27
N ASN A 15 3.67 -4.37 -9.20
CA ASN A 15 4.75 -4.44 -8.21
C ASN A 15 4.88 -5.82 -7.54
N PRO A 16 3.80 -6.56 -7.22
CA PRO A 16 3.90 -7.94 -6.74
C PRO A 16 4.69 -8.86 -7.66
N TRP A 17 4.59 -8.68 -8.98
CA TRP A 17 5.32 -9.46 -9.98
C TRP A 17 6.81 -9.11 -10.03
N VAL A 18 7.14 -7.83 -9.78
CA VAL A 18 8.54 -7.39 -9.63
C VAL A 18 9.13 -8.03 -8.37
N ALA A 19 8.39 -8.05 -7.27
CA ALA A 19 8.84 -8.58 -5.99
C ALA A 19 9.11 -10.11 -5.98
N VAL A 20 8.66 -10.84 -6.99
CA VAL A 20 9.00 -12.27 -7.21
C VAL A 20 9.87 -12.51 -8.47
N GLY A 21 10.29 -11.44 -9.13
CA GLY A 21 11.15 -11.50 -10.32
C GLY A 21 10.45 -11.91 -11.62
N TRP A 22 9.11 -11.89 -11.67
CA TRP A 22 8.35 -12.19 -12.89
C TRP A 22 8.33 -11.02 -13.86
N ARG A 23 8.60 -9.82 -13.39
CA ARG A 23 8.75 -8.58 -14.18
C ARG A 23 9.95 -7.78 -13.68
N LYS A 24 10.50 -6.96 -14.57
CA LYS A 24 11.49 -5.94 -14.24
C LYS A 24 10.78 -4.58 -14.11
N THR A 25 11.38 -3.67 -13.39
CA THR A 25 10.81 -2.34 -13.14
C THR A 25 10.56 -1.56 -14.43
N ASP A 26 11.43 -1.68 -15.42
CA ASP A 26 11.29 -1.03 -16.74
C ASP A 26 10.06 -1.51 -17.53
N GLN A 27 9.54 -2.70 -17.22
CA GLN A 27 8.33 -3.26 -17.84
C GLN A 27 7.02 -2.78 -17.18
N VAL A 28 7.09 -2.16 -16.03
CA VAL A 28 5.91 -1.76 -15.22
C VAL A 28 5.83 -0.25 -15.00
N ARG A 29 6.66 0.53 -15.66
CA ARG A 29 6.65 1.99 -15.65
C ARG A 29 6.72 2.56 -17.05
N VAL A 30 6.17 3.75 -17.23
CA VAL A 30 6.14 4.48 -18.50
C VAL A 30 6.68 5.88 -18.28
N GLU A 31 7.60 6.32 -19.13
CA GLU A 31 8.09 7.71 -19.14
C GLU A 31 6.93 8.65 -19.46
N MET A 32 6.74 9.71 -18.65
CA MET A 32 5.54 10.55 -18.72
C MET A 32 5.64 11.72 -19.69
N ARG A 33 6.84 12.20 -19.99
CA ARG A 33 7.04 13.43 -20.76
C ARG A 33 6.33 13.39 -22.12
N GLU A 34 6.72 12.47 -22.99
CA GLU A 34 6.20 12.38 -24.37
C GLU A 34 4.68 12.14 -24.41
N PRO A 35 4.09 11.19 -23.65
CA PRO A 35 2.64 11.01 -23.59
C PRO A 35 1.86 12.25 -23.13
N LEU A 36 2.41 13.04 -22.22
CA LEU A 36 1.76 14.26 -21.73
C LEU A 36 1.87 15.42 -22.74
N GLU A 37 3.07 15.64 -23.27
CA GLU A 37 3.32 16.68 -24.28
C GLU A 37 2.46 16.47 -25.55
N SER A 38 2.31 15.22 -26.00
CA SER A 38 1.46 14.87 -27.14
C SER A 38 -0.04 15.21 -26.94
N LYS A 39 -0.46 15.39 -25.68
CA LYS A 39 -1.81 15.81 -25.30
C LYS A 39 -1.91 17.28 -24.92
N GLY A 40 -0.83 18.06 -25.13
CA GLY A 40 -0.77 19.46 -24.73
C GLY A 40 -0.74 19.68 -23.22
N ILE A 41 -0.35 18.67 -22.43
CA ILE A 41 -0.25 18.75 -20.97
C ILE A 41 1.17 19.12 -20.60
N GLN A 42 1.32 20.29 -19.99
CA GLN A 42 2.61 20.70 -19.42
C GLN A 42 2.98 19.78 -18.25
N TRP A 43 4.16 19.19 -18.31
CA TRP A 43 4.70 18.36 -17.23
C TRP A 43 5.76 19.14 -16.43
N ILE A 44 5.60 19.20 -15.11
CA ILE A 44 6.54 19.79 -14.17
C ILE A 44 6.97 18.71 -13.16
N PRO A 45 8.20 18.16 -13.27
CA PRO A 45 8.68 17.07 -12.42
C PRO A 45 9.16 17.61 -11.05
N GLU A 46 8.26 18.26 -10.33
CA GLU A 46 8.56 18.86 -9.03
C GLU A 46 7.53 18.41 -7.99
N LYS A 47 8.02 18.17 -6.78
CA LYS A 47 7.18 17.86 -5.63
C LYS A 47 6.50 19.13 -5.12
N ILE A 48 5.20 19.05 -4.80
CA ILE A 48 4.45 20.11 -4.13
C ILE A 48 4.82 20.11 -2.64
N VAL A 49 5.06 21.30 -2.09
CA VAL A 49 5.36 21.50 -0.67
C VAL A 49 4.28 22.29 0.06
N ALA A 50 3.46 23.07 -0.65
CA ALA A 50 2.35 23.80 -0.07
C ALA A 50 1.20 24.00 -1.06
N ILE A 51 -0.02 24.08 -0.53
CA ILE A 51 -1.24 24.44 -1.25
C ILE A 51 -1.87 25.60 -0.50
N ASP A 52 -1.97 26.75 -1.14
CA ASP A 52 -2.74 27.92 -0.68
C ASP A 52 -4.11 27.86 -1.35
N ALA A 53 -5.04 27.18 -0.72
CA ALA A 53 -6.38 26.98 -1.27
C ALA A 53 -7.20 28.28 -1.38
N PRO A 54 -7.16 29.20 -0.40
CA PRO A 54 -7.79 30.52 -0.55
C PRO A 54 -7.17 31.37 -1.66
N GLY A 55 -5.86 31.30 -1.85
CA GLY A 55 -5.13 32.05 -2.88
C GLY A 55 -5.06 31.36 -4.24
N ASN A 56 -5.67 30.17 -4.38
CA ASN A 56 -5.68 29.36 -5.62
C ASN A 56 -4.29 29.13 -6.22
N ASN A 57 -3.31 28.75 -5.39
CA ASN A 57 -1.97 28.45 -5.89
C ASN A 57 -1.32 27.28 -5.16
N VAL A 58 -0.34 26.67 -5.80
CA VAL A 58 0.52 25.65 -5.24
C VAL A 58 1.98 26.09 -5.32
N THR A 59 2.79 25.66 -4.33
CA THR A 59 4.24 25.92 -4.30
C THR A 59 4.98 24.59 -4.39
N THR A 60 6.03 24.58 -5.20
CA THR A 60 6.88 23.41 -5.43
C THR A 60 8.17 23.46 -4.62
N THR A 61 8.93 22.35 -4.60
CA THR A 61 10.25 22.27 -3.96
C THR A 61 11.29 23.24 -4.54
N ALA A 62 11.16 23.61 -5.82
CA ALA A 62 12.02 24.61 -6.45
C ALA A 62 11.60 26.06 -6.14
N GLY A 63 10.51 26.25 -5.40
CA GLY A 63 9.97 27.58 -5.07
C GLY A 63 9.06 28.15 -6.15
N HIS A 64 8.74 27.40 -7.20
CA HIS A 64 7.79 27.86 -8.21
C HIS A 64 6.39 27.93 -7.59
N ARG A 65 5.72 29.07 -7.80
CA ARG A 65 4.33 29.29 -7.50
C ARG A 65 3.50 29.18 -8.78
N LEU A 66 2.48 28.31 -8.75
CA LEU A 66 1.59 28.07 -9.88
C LEU A 66 0.16 28.36 -9.45
N ASP A 67 -0.46 29.30 -10.12
CA ASP A 67 -1.88 29.62 -9.92
C ASP A 67 -2.75 28.60 -10.67
N TYR A 68 -3.98 28.37 -10.16
CA TYR A 68 -4.94 27.47 -10.78
C TYR A 68 -6.38 28.01 -10.70
N ASP A 69 -7.15 27.71 -11.72
CA ASP A 69 -8.61 27.86 -11.68
C ASP A 69 -9.25 26.66 -10.98
N TYR A 70 -8.75 25.46 -11.31
CA TYR A 70 -9.15 24.19 -10.71
C TYR A 70 -7.93 23.35 -10.32
N LEU A 71 -8.01 22.72 -9.15
CA LEU A 71 -6.99 21.82 -8.66
C LEU A 71 -7.56 20.40 -8.52
N VAL A 72 -6.88 19.42 -9.12
CA VAL A 72 -7.15 17.99 -8.89
C VAL A 72 -6.02 17.42 -8.06
N ILE A 73 -6.34 16.93 -6.86
CA ILE A 73 -5.40 16.27 -5.95
C ILE A 73 -5.49 14.77 -6.21
N ALA A 74 -4.41 14.22 -6.78
CA ALA A 74 -4.26 12.79 -7.08
C ALA A 74 -2.89 12.26 -6.61
N THR A 75 -2.43 12.74 -5.45
CA THR A 75 -1.10 12.48 -4.91
C THR A 75 -0.89 11.06 -4.38
N GLY A 76 -1.98 10.31 -4.22
CA GLY A 76 -1.95 9.06 -3.48
C GLY A 76 -1.72 9.27 -1.97
N PRO A 77 -1.66 8.19 -1.18
CA PRO A 77 -1.43 8.25 0.25
C PRO A 77 0.06 8.29 0.59
N LYS A 78 0.36 8.75 1.81
CA LYS A 78 1.63 8.50 2.49
C LYS A 78 1.56 7.16 3.21
N LEU A 79 2.59 6.35 3.07
CA LEU A 79 2.73 5.05 3.72
C LEU A 79 3.22 5.25 5.16
N SER A 80 2.42 4.85 6.16
CA SER A 80 2.69 5.10 7.59
C SER A 80 3.28 3.86 8.26
N PHE A 81 4.48 3.44 7.85
CA PHE A 81 5.19 2.33 8.47
C PHE A 81 5.50 2.59 9.94
N GLU A 82 5.73 3.85 10.29
CA GLU A 82 6.06 4.29 11.64
C GLU A 82 4.96 4.05 12.69
N GLU A 83 3.73 3.79 12.27
CA GLU A 83 2.61 3.49 13.18
C GLU A 83 2.76 2.11 13.86
N VAL A 84 3.61 1.23 13.31
CA VAL A 84 3.94 -0.06 13.91
C VAL A 84 5.45 -0.19 14.05
N PRO A 85 5.99 -0.26 15.28
CA PRO A 85 7.43 -0.40 15.51
C PRO A 85 8.02 -1.60 14.75
N GLY A 86 9.07 -1.35 13.98
CA GLY A 86 9.78 -2.39 13.22
C GLY A 86 9.11 -2.80 11.90
N LEU A 87 8.00 -2.17 11.51
CA LEU A 87 7.34 -2.42 10.24
C LEU A 87 8.05 -1.70 9.08
N GLY A 88 8.10 -2.36 7.92
CA GLY A 88 8.45 -1.76 6.64
C GLY A 88 9.92 -1.84 6.23
N PRO A 89 10.22 -1.37 5.00
CA PRO A 89 11.55 -1.53 4.39
C PRO A 89 12.56 -0.45 4.79
N HIS A 90 12.17 0.55 5.58
CA HIS A 90 13.00 1.69 5.98
C HIS A 90 13.48 1.54 7.43
N GLY A 91 14.43 0.64 7.64
CA GLY A 91 14.95 0.33 8.97
C GLY A 91 14.07 -0.62 9.79
N GLY A 92 13.00 -1.14 9.20
CA GLY A 92 12.17 -2.20 9.77
C GLY A 92 12.58 -3.60 9.27
N TYR A 93 11.76 -4.59 9.58
CA TYR A 93 12.07 -6.00 9.35
C TYR A 93 11.15 -6.66 8.32
N THR A 94 10.17 -5.93 7.76
CA THR A 94 9.27 -6.42 6.71
C THR A 94 9.52 -5.71 5.40
N HIS A 95 9.09 -6.34 4.30
CA HIS A 95 9.14 -5.76 2.97
C HIS A 95 7.82 -5.06 2.63
N SER A 96 7.80 -4.40 1.49
CA SER A 96 6.64 -3.72 0.91
C SER A 96 6.64 -3.89 -0.60
N ILE A 97 5.45 -3.79 -1.19
CA ILE A 97 5.21 -3.80 -2.64
C ILE A 97 4.49 -2.53 -3.11
N CYS A 98 4.40 -1.52 -2.23
CA CYS A 98 3.64 -0.31 -2.50
C CYS A 98 4.28 0.60 -3.57
N THR A 99 5.58 0.46 -3.82
CA THR A 99 6.32 1.16 -4.88
C THR A 99 7.25 0.18 -5.60
N HIS A 100 7.70 0.54 -6.81
CA HIS A 100 8.67 -0.29 -7.55
C HIS A 100 10.00 -0.47 -6.78
N GLU A 101 10.49 0.58 -6.11
CA GLU A 101 11.70 0.51 -5.28
C GLU A 101 11.55 -0.47 -4.12
N HIS A 102 10.35 -0.50 -3.50
CA HIS A 102 10.04 -1.47 -2.46
C HIS A 102 9.99 -2.88 -3.03
N ALA A 103 9.39 -3.06 -4.21
CA ALA A 103 9.29 -4.35 -4.88
C ALA A 103 10.66 -4.89 -5.29
N GLU A 104 11.58 -4.05 -5.78
CA GLU A 104 12.97 -4.43 -6.07
C GLU A 104 13.72 -4.89 -4.82
N LYS A 105 13.58 -4.18 -3.69
CA LYS A 105 14.14 -4.58 -2.40
C LYS A 105 13.53 -5.90 -1.91
N ALA A 106 12.21 -6.06 -2.07
CA ALA A 106 11.52 -7.31 -1.74
C ALA A 106 12.02 -8.47 -2.61
N TRP A 107 12.26 -8.25 -3.91
CA TRP A 107 12.85 -9.24 -4.80
C TRP A 107 14.24 -9.67 -4.35
N ALA A 108 15.12 -8.73 -4.03
CA ALA A 108 16.47 -9.03 -3.54
C ALA A 108 16.40 -9.89 -2.26
N ALA A 109 15.54 -9.53 -1.31
CA ALA A 109 15.34 -10.31 -0.09
C ALA A 109 14.69 -11.68 -0.35
N TYR A 110 13.76 -11.77 -1.31
CA TYR A 110 13.16 -13.04 -1.69
C TYR A 110 14.18 -14.01 -2.34
N GLN A 111 15.13 -13.50 -3.10
CA GLN A 111 16.23 -14.31 -3.63
C GLN A 111 17.09 -14.91 -2.52
N GLU A 112 17.38 -14.15 -1.45
CA GLU A 112 18.10 -14.69 -0.28
C GLU A 112 17.23 -15.69 0.50
N PHE A 113 15.94 -15.40 0.66
CA PHE A 113 14.98 -16.33 1.26
C PHE A 113 14.94 -17.68 0.53
N LEU A 114 14.98 -17.71 -0.81
CA LEU A 114 14.97 -18.94 -1.61
C LEU A 114 16.18 -19.83 -1.34
N LYS A 115 17.30 -19.31 -0.87
CA LYS A 115 18.49 -20.10 -0.49
C LYS A 115 18.32 -20.83 0.83
N ASN A 116 17.50 -20.29 1.73
CA ASN A 116 17.22 -20.86 3.05
C ASN A 116 15.76 -20.58 3.45
N PRO A 117 14.81 -21.31 2.81
CA PRO A 117 13.38 -21.05 3.00
C PRO A 117 12.91 -21.33 4.42
N GLY A 118 11.75 -20.79 4.76
CA GLY A 118 11.11 -20.95 6.06
C GLY A 118 9.75 -20.25 6.10
N PRO A 119 9.21 -19.91 7.26
CA PRO A 119 7.88 -19.29 7.38
C PRO A 119 7.81 -17.94 6.66
N ILE A 120 6.64 -17.69 6.04
CA ILE A 120 6.27 -16.40 5.44
C ILE A 120 5.06 -15.83 6.17
N VAL A 121 5.11 -14.53 6.50
CA VAL A 121 3.95 -13.77 7.01
C VAL A 121 3.64 -12.65 6.03
N ILE A 122 2.42 -12.66 5.47
CA ILE A 122 1.90 -11.63 4.55
C ILE A 122 0.65 -11.01 5.17
N GLY A 123 0.42 -9.72 4.93
CA GLY A 123 -0.83 -9.15 5.39
C GLY A 123 -0.92 -7.65 5.33
N ALA A 124 -1.80 -7.10 6.17
CA ALA A 124 -2.07 -5.67 6.26
C ALA A 124 -2.20 -5.25 7.73
N ALA A 125 -1.50 -4.20 8.09
CA ALA A 125 -1.58 -3.57 9.41
C ALA A 125 -2.90 -2.81 9.58
N PRO A 126 -3.33 -2.52 10.81
CA PRO A 126 -4.47 -1.64 11.06
C PRO A 126 -4.30 -0.29 10.34
N GLY A 127 -5.38 0.21 9.76
CA GLY A 127 -5.35 1.48 8.99
C GLY A 127 -4.85 1.35 7.55
N ALA A 128 -4.51 0.15 7.08
CA ALA A 128 -4.34 -0.11 5.65
C ALA A 128 -5.68 0.08 4.93
N CYS A 129 -5.69 0.83 3.83
CA CYS A 129 -6.91 1.13 3.08
C CYS A 129 -7.14 0.17 1.91
N CYS A 130 -6.14 -0.64 1.52
CA CYS A 130 -6.21 -1.52 0.37
C CYS A 130 -5.66 -2.90 0.74
N PHE A 131 -6.56 -3.88 0.91
CA PHE A 131 -6.20 -5.24 1.32
C PHE A 131 -5.87 -6.14 0.12
N GLY A 132 -6.44 -5.86 -1.06
CA GLY A 132 -6.27 -6.64 -2.28
C GLY A 132 -4.82 -7.00 -2.62
N PRO A 133 -3.87 -6.05 -2.62
CA PRO A 133 -2.47 -6.33 -2.94
C PRO A 133 -1.81 -7.36 -2.00
N ALA A 134 -2.22 -7.44 -0.73
CA ALA A 134 -1.68 -8.44 0.20
C ALA A 134 -2.19 -9.84 -0.12
N TYR A 135 -3.49 -9.99 -0.45
CA TYR A 135 -4.05 -11.25 -0.94
C TYR A 135 -3.38 -11.70 -2.23
N GLU A 136 -3.29 -10.80 -3.20
CA GLU A 136 -2.64 -11.07 -4.49
C GLU A 136 -1.20 -11.53 -4.29
N PHE A 137 -0.42 -10.82 -3.47
CA PHE A 137 0.97 -11.16 -3.22
C PHE A 137 1.14 -12.52 -2.52
N ALA A 138 0.25 -12.87 -1.58
CA ALA A 138 0.25 -14.18 -0.95
C ALA A 138 0.01 -15.30 -1.99
N MET A 139 -0.91 -15.11 -2.94
CA MET A 139 -1.21 -16.06 -4.01
C MET A 139 -0.08 -16.15 -5.05
N ILE A 140 0.55 -15.02 -5.38
CA ILE A 140 1.73 -14.98 -6.27
C ILE A 140 2.91 -15.72 -5.66
N LEU A 141 3.18 -15.51 -4.37
CA LEU A 141 4.23 -16.26 -3.65
C LEU A 141 3.94 -17.76 -3.63
N ASP A 142 2.70 -18.17 -3.34
CA ASP A 142 2.29 -19.59 -3.40
C ASP A 142 2.56 -20.16 -4.80
N ALA A 143 2.17 -19.44 -5.85
CA ALA A 143 2.35 -19.88 -7.24
C ALA A 143 3.84 -19.97 -7.63
N ASP A 144 4.66 -18.99 -7.25
CA ASP A 144 6.10 -18.98 -7.52
C ASP A 144 6.82 -20.12 -6.77
N LEU A 145 6.49 -20.32 -5.50
CA LEU A 145 7.05 -21.41 -4.69
C LEU A 145 6.65 -22.79 -5.22
N ARG A 146 5.42 -22.96 -5.71
CA ARG A 146 4.99 -24.19 -6.39
C ARG A 146 5.77 -24.43 -7.68
N LYS A 147 5.93 -23.39 -8.51
CA LYS A 147 6.75 -23.46 -9.74
C LYS A 147 8.20 -23.86 -9.44
N ARG A 148 8.74 -23.41 -8.30
CA ARG A 148 10.08 -23.77 -7.82
C ARG A 148 10.15 -25.09 -7.08
N LYS A 149 9.02 -25.77 -6.86
CA LYS A 149 8.92 -27.03 -6.07
C LYS A 149 9.38 -26.87 -4.62
N MET A 150 9.16 -25.71 -4.04
CA MET A 150 9.58 -25.35 -2.67
C MET A 150 8.41 -25.10 -1.72
N ARG A 151 7.16 -25.04 -2.23
CA ARG A 151 5.98 -24.63 -1.46
C ARG A 151 5.77 -25.43 -0.18
N ASP A 152 6.02 -26.74 -0.20
CA ASP A 152 5.80 -27.63 0.95
C ASP A 152 6.76 -27.38 2.12
N GLN A 153 7.88 -26.68 1.88
CA GLN A 153 8.87 -26.32 2.88
C GLN A 153 8.59 -24.93 3.50
N VAL A 154 7.56 -24.21 3.01
CA VAL A 154 7.29 -22.82 3.34
C VAL A 154 5.91 -22.69 3.98
N PRO A 155 5.79 -22.74 5.32
CA PRO A 155 4.56 -22.38 5.99
C PRO A 155 4.21 -20.92 5.69
N MET A 156 2.95 -20.65 5.31
CA MET A 156 2.48 -19.30 5.03
C MET A 156 1.32 -18.93 5.95
N THR A 157 1.36 -17.70 6.47
CA THR A 157 0.29 -17.13 7.28
C THR A 157 -0.09 -15.75 6.74
N TYR A 158 -1.38 -15.53 6.54
CA TYR A 158 -1.96 -14.25 6.18
C TYR A 158 -2.51 -13.57 7.44
N VAL A 159 -2.19 -12.29 7.66
CA VAL A 159 -2.67 -11.52 8.81
C VAL A 159 -3.39 -10.27 8.35
N THR A 160 -4.56 -9.99 8.91
CA THR A 160 -5.34 -8.83 8.51
C THR A 160 -6.18 -8.28 9.65
N SER A 161 -6.33 -6.96 9.67
CA SER A 161 -7.27 -6.27 10.58
C SER A 161 -8.73 -6.39 10.15
N GLU A 162 -9.01 -7.02 9.01
CA GLU A 162 -10.36 -7.28 8.55
C GLU A 162 -11.10 -8.24 9.50
N PRO A 163 -12.41 -8.09 9.68
CA PRO A 163 -13.20 -8.98 10.57
C PRO A 163 -13.30 -10.41 10.03
N TYR A 164 -13.16 -10.59 8.72
CA TYR A 164 -13.12 -11.90 8.05
C TYR A 164 -12.37 -11.80 6.73
N ILE A 165 -11.88 -12.92 6.24
CA ILE A 165 -11.20 -13.02 4.95
C ILE A 165 -12.15 -12.63 3.80
N GLY A 166 -11.66 -11.78 2.91
CA GLY A 166 -12.45 -11.29 1.76
C GLY A 166 -13.38 -10.12 2.06
N HIS A 167 -13.29 -9.51 3.25
CA HIS A 167 -14.00 -8.27 3.57
C HIS A 167 -13.54 -7.10 2.69
N MET A 168 -12.27 -7.05 2.32
CA MET A 168 -11.62 -6.08 1.41
C MET A 168 -11.80 -4.60 1.80
N GLY A 169 -12.17 -4.31 3.05
CA GLY A 169 -12.53 -2.95 3.49
C GLY A 169 -13.91 -2.47 3.01
N LEU A 170 -14.65 -3.28 2.26
CA LEU A 170 -15.92 -2.93 1.59
C LEU A 170 -17.12 -3.71 2.14
N GLY A 171 -16.97 -4.49 3.20
CA GLY A 171 -17.98 -5.40 3.68
C GLY A 171 -18.10 -6.69 2.86
N GLY A 172 -17.15 -6.93 1.95
CA GLY A 172 -17.19 -7.99 0.96
C GLY A 172 -17.98 -7.61 -0.29
N VAL A 173 -17.86 -8.41 -1.35
CA VAL A 173 -18.60 -8.28 -2.60
C VAL A 173 -19.09 -9.66 -3.00
N GLY A 174 -20.42 -9.86 -3.06
CA GLY A 174 -21.00 -11.17 -3.33
C GLY A 174 -20.51 -12.20 -2.30
N ASP A 175 -20.06 -13.37 -2.77
CA ASP A 175 -19.47 -14.42 -1.91
C ASP A 175 -17.94 -14.31 -1.82
N SER A 176 -17.40 -13.12 -1.68
CA SER A 176 -15.95 -12.90 -1.56
C SER A 176 -15.35 -13.62 -0.35
N LYS A 177 -16.10 -13.75 0.76
CA LYS A 177 -15.68 -14.51 1.95
C LYS A 177 -15.45 -15.97 1.61
N GLY A 178 -16.46 -16.66 1.09
CA GLY A 178 -16.39 -18.09 0.77
C GLY A 178 -15.30 -18.39 -0.25
N LEU A 179 -15.23 -17.58 -1.30
CA LEU A 179 -14.21 -17.69 -2.35
C LEU A 179 -12.80 -17.54 -1.77
N MET A 180 -12.50 -16.45 -1.07
CA MET A 180 -11.16 -16.18 -0.57
C MET A 180 -10.71 -17.15 0.52
N GLU A 181 -11.61 -17.56 1.42
CA GLU A 181 -11.30 -18.61 2.39
C GLU A 181 -11.00 -19.95 1.69
N SER A 182 -11.75 -20.32 0.65
CA SER A 182 -11.51 -21.53 -0.14
C SER A 182 -10.13 -21.47 -0.82
N GLU A 183 -9.79 -20.33 -1.45
CA GLU A 183 -8.51 -20.11 -2.12
C GLU A 183 -7.32 -20.23 -1.14
N LEU A 184 -7.42 -19.65 0.05
CA LEU A 184 -6.38 -19.75 1.07
C LEU A 184 -6.23 -21.18 1.61
N ARG A 185 -7.36 -21.89 1.85
CA ARG A 185 -7.33 -23.29 2.30
C ARG A 185 -6.68 -24.21 1.27
N GLN A 186 -7.04 -24.10 -0.02
CA GLN A 186 -6.47 -24.90 -1.10
C GLN A 186 -4.97 -24.68 -1.26
N ARG A 187 -4.48 -23.50 -0.90
CA ARG A 187 -3.06 -23.14 -0.92
C ARG A 187 -2.34 -23.43 0.39
N HIS A 188 -3.03 -24.01 1.38
CA HIS A 188 -2.47 -24.23 2.72
C HIS A 188 -1.90 -22.94 3.35
N ILE A 189 -2.57 -21.82 3.15
CA ILE A 189 -2.24 -20.54 3.78
C ILE A 189 -3.13 -20.40 5.00
N LYS A 190 -2.53 -20.37 6.20
CA LYS A 190 -3.26 -20.05 7.45
C LYS A 190 -3.58 -18.57 7.49
N TRP A 191 -4.55 -18.16 8.32
CA TRP A 191 -4.85 -16.74 8.50
C TRP A 191 -5.26 -16.40 9.93
N VAL A 192 -5.05 -15.11 10.27
CA VAL A 192 -5.57 -14.47 11.47
C VAL A 192 -6.29 -13.20 11.04
N THR A 193 -7.59 -13.11 11.34
CA THR A 193 -8.44 -11.92 11.13
C THR A 193 -8.57 -11.11 12.42
N ASN A 194 -9.16 -9.92 12.37
CA ASN A 194 -9.17 -8.97 13.49
C ASN A 194 -7.78 -8.78 14.12
N ALA A 195 -6.73 -8.93 13.32
CA ALA A 195 -5.35 -8.90 13.76
C ALA A 195 -4.84 -7.46 13.84
N ARG A 196 -4.52 -7.01 15.04
CA ARG A 196 -3.76 -5.78 15.26
C ARG A 196 -2.28 -6.12 15.33
N VAL A 197 -1.52 -5.85 14.27
CA VAL A 197 -0.06 -5.94 14.32
C VAL A 197 0.44 -4.86 15.25
N THR A 198 1.10 -5.26 16.34
CA THR A 198 1.55 -4.36 17.42
C THR A 198 3.02 -4.02 17.32
N GLN A 199 3.82 -4.94 16.83
CA GLN A 199 5.26 -4.78 16.66
C GLN A 199 5.81 -5.81 15.67
N VAL A 200 6.87 -5.46 14.97
CA VAL A 200 7.71 -6.41 14.23
C VAL A 200 9.12 -6.41 14.85
N LYS A 201 9.64 -7.60 15.13
CA LYS A 201 11.01 -7.84 15.60
C LYS A 201 11.78 -8.61 14.51
N PRO A 202 13.11 -8.73 14.62
CA PRO A 202 13.88 -9.58 13.72
C PRO A 202 13.32 -11.01 13.70
N GLY A 203 12.71 -11.41 12.56
CA GLY A 203 12.15 -12.74 12.38
C GLY A 203 10.81 -13.03 13.05
N GLU A 204 10.14 -12.04 13.65
CA GLU A 204 8.86 -12.23 14.35
C GLU A 204 7.89 -11.08 14.12
N VAL A 205 6.62 -11.43 13.83
CA VAL A 205 5.48 -10.49 13.86
C VAL A 205 4.69 -10.73 15.12
N CYS A 206 4.56 -9.70 15.96
CA CYS A 206 3.71 -9.71 17.15
C CYS A 206 2.37 -9.06 16.81
N LEU A 207 1.28 -9.72 17.17
CA LEU A 207 -0.07 -9.19 16.93
C LEU A 207 -1.04 -9.65 18.01
N SER A 208 -2.05 -8.82 18.25
CA SER A 208 -3.22 -9.12 19.09
C SER A 208 -4.41 -9.43 18.17
N GLU A 209 -4.99 -10.61 18.30
CA GLU A 209 -6.31 -10.92 17.75
C GLU A 209 -7.37 -10.25 18.63
N MET A 210 -8.22 -9.42 18.02
CA MET A 210 -9.24 -8.65 18.74
C MET A 210 -10.57 -9.40 18.72
N ASP A 211 -11.40 -9.22 19.75
CA ASP A 211 -12.79 -9.63 19.75
C ASP A 211 -13.71 -8.64 19.01
N GLU A 212 -15.02 -8.89 19.03
CA GLU A 212 -16.02 -8.04 18.37
C GLU A 212 -16.16 -6.66 19.04
N GLU A 213 -15.81 -6.56 20.33
CA GLU A 213 -15.80 -5.32 21.11
C GLU A 213 -14.50 -4.52 20.94
N GLY A 214 -13.53 -5.06 20.20
CA GLY A 214 -12.22 -4.44 19.96
C GLY A 214 -11.24 -4.59 21.12
N SER A 215 -11.47 -5.55 22.04
CA SER A 215 -10.56 -5.90 23.13
C SER A 215 -9.61 -7.04 22.71
N PRO A 216 -8.38 -7.10 23.25
CA PRO A 216 -7.46 -8.20 22.97
C PRO A 216 -8.01 -9.53 23.43
N LYS A 217 -8.18 -10.48 22.51
CA LYS A 217 -8.66 -11.85 22.75
C LYS A 217 -7.50 -12.84 22.87
N LYS A 218 -6.49 -12.69 22.01
CA LYS A 218 -5.36 -13.60 21.96
C LYS A 218 -4.12 -12.91 21.36
N GLU A 219 -2.99 -13.14 22.00
CA GLU A 219 -1.69 -12.70 21.50
C GLU A 219 -1.06 -13.79 20.62
N HIS A 220 -0.42 -13.36 19.52
CA HIS A 220 0.30 -14.23 18.62
C HIS A 220 1.70 -13.67 18.39
N VAL A 221 2.68 -14.57 18.32
CA VAL A 221 4.03 -14.31 17.82
C VAL A 221 4.27 -15.24 16.65
N LEU A 222 4.33 -14.68 15.45
CA LEU A 222 4.45 -15.43 14.20
C LEU A 222 5.90 -15.33 13.70
N PRO A 223 6.65 -16.44 13.68
CA PRO A 223 7.98 -16.43 13.11
C PRO A 223 7.94 -16.26 11.59
N PHE A 224 8.93 -15.55 11.04
CA PHE A 224 9.10 -15.44 9.60
C PHE A 224 10.58 -15.41 9.18
N LYS A 225 10.83 -15.84 7.95
CA LYS A 225 12.08 -15.59 7.21
C LYS A 225 11.88 -14.58 6.08
N PHE A 226 10.63 -14.43 5.62
CA PHE A 226 10.22 -13.37 4.70
C PHE A 226 8.85 -12.85 5.13
N SER A 227 8.69 -11.53 5.13
CA SER A 227 7.41 -10.92 5.48
C SER A 227 7.15 -9.67 4.64
N MET A 228 5.89 -9.51 4.20
CA MET A 228 5.36 -8.30 3.59
C MET A 228 4.04 -7.95 4.25
N ILE A 229 4.00 -6.80 4.90
CA ILE A 229 2.81 -6.28 5.57
C ILE A 229 2.55 -4.87 5.08
N LEU A 230 1.38 -4.65 4.50
CA LEU A 230 0.93 -3.34 4.05
C LEU A 230 0.76 -2.41 5.27
N PRO A 231 1.28 -1.17 5.22
CA PRO A 231 1.16 -0.22 6.32
C PRO A 231 -0.20 0.47 6.36
N ALA A 232 -0.46 1.20 7.41
CA ALA A 232 -1.50 2.21 7.44
C ALA A 232 -1.24 3.30 6.39
N PHE A 233 -2.32 3.93 5.91
CA PHE A 233 -2.26 5.04 4.96
C PHE A 233 -2.74 6.33 5.60
N LYS A 234 -2.14 7.45 5.19
CA LYS A 234 -2.58 8.81 5.54
C LYS A 234 -2.37 9.77 4.38
N GLY A 235 -3.01 10.91 4.43
CA GLY A 235 -2.81 11.97 3.43
C GLY A 235 -1.38 12.51 3.46
N VAL A 236 -0.92 13.03 2.31
CA VAL A 236 0.40 13.66 2.21
C VAL A 236 0.40 15.01 2.91
N ASP A 237 1.55 15.37 3.51
CA ASP A 237 1.67 16.53 4.39
C ASP A 237 1.17 17.85 3.76
N PRO A 238 1.47 18.21 2.49
CA PRO A 238 0.99 19.45 1.89
C PRO A 238 -0.53 19.54 1.72
N VAL A 239 -1.19 18.38 1.55
CA VAL A 239 -2.65 18.28 1.44
C VAL A 239 -3.29 18.34 2.82
N ALA A 240 -2.73 17.60 3.77
CA ALA A 240 -3.21 17.55 5.15
C ALA A 240 -3.10 18.90 5.87
N ALA A 241 -2.16 19.76 5.47
CA ALA A 241 -1.94 21.08 6.03
C ALA A 241 -2.98 22.13 5.59
N VAL A 242 -3.80 21.85 4.56
CA VAL A 242 -4.80 22.82 4.08
C VAL A 242 -5.99 22.87 5.04
N PRO A 243 -6.34 24.07 5.56
CA PRO A 243 -7.43 24.23 6.53
C PRO A 243 -8.75 23.66 6.01
N ASN A 244 -9.45 22.89 6.84
CA ASN A 244 -10.78 22.32 6.56
C ASN A 244 -10.90 21.42 5.32
N LEU A 245 -9.78 21.09 4.66
CA LEU A 245 -9.79 20.27 3.45
C LEU A 245 -9.92 18.77 3.78
N CYS A 246 -9.31 18.34 4.88
CA CYS A 246 -9.09 16.92 5.17
C CYS A 246 -9.73 16.44 6.47
N ASN A 247 -9.89 15.12 6.58
CA ASN A 247 -10.17 14.46 7.85
C ASN A 247 -8.89 14.39 8.74
N PRO A 248 -8.97 13.89 9.99
CA PRO A 248 -7.81 13.78 10.88
C PRO A 248 -6.65 12.92 10.34
N ARG A 249 -6.89 12.02 9.38
CA ARG A 249 -5.85 11.23 8.72
C ARG A 249 -5.29 11.90 7.45
N GLY A 250 -5.70 13.13 7.15
CA GLY A 250 -5.20 13.89 6.00
C GLY A 250 -5.85 13.53 4.65
N PHE A 251 -6.94 12.74 4.62
CA PHE A 251 -7.68 12.47 3.40
C PHE A 251 -8.69 13.58 3.11
N VAL A 252 -8.75 14.03 1.86
CA VAL A 252 -9.64 15.09 1.42
C VAL A 252 -11.11 14.70 1.62
N LEU A 253 -11.89 15.58 2.24
CA LEU A 253 -13.34 15.42 2.40
C LEU A 253 -14.05 15.84 1.11
N ILE A 254 -14.63 14.88 0.40
CA ILE A 254 -15.29 15.08 -0.90
C ILE A 254 -16.79 14.82 -0.85
N ASP A 255 -17.50 15.36 -1.84
CA ASP A 255 -18.87 15.02 -2.15
C ASP A 255 -18.94 13.86 -3.19
N GLU A 256 -20.14 13.52 -3.65
CA GLU A 256 -20.40 12.46 -4.64
C GLU A 256 -19.79 12.75 -6.03
N HIS A 257 -19.38 13.98 -6.29
CA HIS A 257 -18.73 14.41 -7.53
C HIS A 257 -17.20 14.56 -7.38
N GLN A 258 -16.61 13.99 -6.34
CA GLN A 258 -15.19 14.09 -6.03
C GLN A 258 -14.71 15.52 -5.71
N ARG A 259 -15.64 16.45 -5.45
CA ARG A 259 -15.34 17.84 -5.12
C ARG A 259 -15.13 18.00 -3.63
N SER A 260 -14.16 18.81 -3.25
CA SER A 260 -13.95 19.20 -1.85
C SER A 260 -15.19 19.85 -1.25
N LYS A 261 -15.55 19.45 -0.02
CA LYS A 261 -16.63 20.09 0.75
C LYS A 261 -16.30 21.51 1.20
N ALA A 262 -15.00 21.85 1.29
CA ALA A 262 -14.54 23.16 1.74
C ALA A 262 -14.24 24.13 0.59
N TYR A 263 -13.73 23.64 -0.54
CA TYR A 263 -13.27 24.45 -1.67
C TYR A 263 -13.88 23.97 -2.97
N ARG A 264 -14.70 24.81 -3.62
CA ARG A 264 -15.49 24.41 -4.79
C ARG A 264 -14.68 24.09 -6.05
N ASN A 265 -13.48 24.59 -6.14
CA ASN A 265 -12.57 24.40 -7.27
C ASN A 265 -11.45 23.38 -6.99
N ILE A 266 -11.53 22.65 -5.88
CA ILE A 266 -10.61 21.57 -5.53
C ILE A 266 -11.34 20.24 -5.62
N PHE A 267 -10.74 19.30 -6.33
CA PHE A 267 -11.21 17.93 -6.50
C PHE A 267 -10.15 16.95 -6.01
N SER A 268 -10.56 15.76 -5.61
CA SER A 268 -9.62 14.71 -5.22
C SER A 268 -10.04 13.38 -5.83
N ALA A 269 -9.04 12.62 -6.32
CA ALA A 269 -9.23 11.30 -6.89
C ALA A 269 -8.21 10.32 -6.28
N GLY A 270 -8.68 9.08 -6.01
CA GLY A 270 -7.85 7.98 -5.45
C GLY A 270 -8.13 7.64 -4.01
#